data_58ff0b1e910ec4c6a409eddc10867cac
#
_entry.id   58ff0b1e910ec4c6a409eddc10867cac
#
_cell.length_a   1.000
_cell.length_b   1.000
_cell.length_c   1.000
_cell.angle_alpha   90.00
_cell.angle_beta   90.00
_cell.angle_gamma   90.00
#
_symmetry.space_group_name_H-M   'P 1'
#
loop_
_entity.id
_entity.type
_entity.pdbx_description
1 polymer ?
#
loop_
_entity_poly.entity_id
_entity_poly.type
_entity_poly.pdbx_seq_one_letter_code
_entity_poly.pdbx_strand_id
1 'polypeptide(L)'
;MYVYIQEIKTKTPVMGSHKRLKVTREERLINGEPKWVYGYKKSEERFERPIKLKYKVMAAHSYRDGDKVKKLSVSLGQFNYYDLLDGYPFECWGIEKKLKEKGIPYEGDVESLVYEKVNVIEDRILEELKQTEEYRTKEQLKDIELAYMDAKYDFKEQYGEDCYDCFYDVFGKLREPVLFEIYKQEAGKRQAERERQRKEQEEYERRSREEAYKRFFGGGYSEQQSVGVSNSNFTLEELELVREIISAGYKKQATKYHPDRGGDEKMMKQLNGIKDKLLAVYK
;
A
#
# COMPACT_ATOMS: atom_id res chain seq x y z
N MET A 1 -28.38 31.98 -10.36
CA MET A 1 -26.92 31.94 -10.58
C MET A 1 -26.61 31.18 -11.87
N TYR A 2 -25.49 31.49 -12.52
CA TYR A 2 -24.94 30.69 -13.64
C TYR A 2 -23.42 30.60 -13.53
N VAL A 3 -22.88 29.48 -14.05
CA VAL A 3 -21.44 29.23 -14.10
C VAL A 3 -20.96 29.35 -15.54
N TYR A 4 -19.82 30.00 -15.74
CA TYR A 4 -19.19 30.14 -17.05
C TYR A 4 -17.67 30.04 -16.92
N ILE A 5 -17.02 29.63 -18.01
CA ILE A 5 -15.58 29.50 -18.04
C ILE A 5 -15.02 30.51 -19.05
N GLN A 6 -13.99 31.24 -18.62
CA GLN A 6 -13.28 32.19 -19.45
C GLN A 6 -11.97 31.58 -19.93
N GLU A 7 -11.78 31.55 -21.24
CA GLU A 7 -10.49 31.22 -21.84
C GLU A 7 -9.61 32.46 -21.88
N ILE A 8 -8.44 32.40 -21.28
CA ILE A 8 -7.50 33.51 -21.18
C ILE A 8 -6.17 33.11 -21.81
N LYS A 9 -5.72 33.85 -22.81
CA LYS A 9 -4.38 33.66 -23.36
C LYS A 9 -3.34 34.19 -22.38
N THR A 10 -2.35 33.36 -22.05
CA THR A 10 -1.24 33.74 -21.16
C THR A 10 0.04 33.94 -21.95
N LYS A 11 0.96 34.75 -21.40
CA LYS A 11 2.30 34.94 -21.99
C LYS A 11 3.35 34.04 -21.30
N THR A 12 3.01 33.47 -20.16
CA THR A 12 3.94 32.65 -19.37
C THR A 12 4.22 31.34 -20.09
N PRO A 13 5.49 30.99 -20.33
CA PRO A 13 5.85 29.73 -20.90
C PRO A 13 5.54 28.61 -19.89
N VAL A 14 5.03 27.50 -20.39
CA VAL A 14 4.82 26.29 -19.59
C VAL A 14 5.87 25.26 -20.00
N MET A 15 6.61 24.74 -19.04
CA MET A 15 7.64 23.73 -19.32
C MET A 15 6.99 22.38 -19.56
N GLY A 16 7.34 21.73 -20.67
CA GLY A 16 6.85 20.41 -21.03
C GLY A 16 7.50 19.28 -20.25
N SER A 17 6.95 18.09 -20.42
CA SER A 17 7.47 16.85 -19.84
C SER A 17 8.85 16.50 -20.43
N HIS A 18 9.61 15.71 -19.72
CA HIS A 18 10.90 15.20 -20.22
C HIS A 18 10.68 14.18 -21.34
N LYS A 19 11.56 14.23 -22.37
CA LYS A 19 11.41 13.36 -23.54
C LYS A 19 11.86 11.92 -23.32
N ARG A 20 12.80 11.67 -22.42
CA ARG A 20 13.39 10.33 -22.20
C ARG A 20 14.03 10.18 -20.83
N LEU A 21 14.23 8.93 -20.42
CA LEU A 21 15.10 8.56 -19.31
C LEU A 21 16.53 8.35 -19.82
N LYS A 22 17.51 8.71 -18.99
CA LYS A 22 18.94 8.46 -19.23
C LYS A 22 19.46 7.60 -18.08
N VAL A 23 20.08 6.47 -18.40
CA VAL A 23 20.77 5.64 -17.42
C VAL A 23 21.97 6.39 -16.87
N THR A 24 22.12 6.37 -15.55
CA THR A 24 23.30 6.86 -14.84
C THR A 24 24.04 5.70 -14.20
N ARG A 25 25.34 5.85 -13.98
CA ARG A 25 26.16 4.89 -13.25
C ARG A 25 26.87 5.63 -12.13
N GLU A 26 26.64 5.20 -10.91
CA GLU A 26 27.19 5.83 -9.72
C GLU A 26 27.78 4.77 -8.81
N GLU A 27 28.83 5.11 -8.07
CA GLU A 27 29.35 4.25 -7.02
C GLU A 27 28.58 4.51 -5.73
N ARG A 28 28.05 3.45 -5.10
CA ARG A 28 27.36 3.51 -3.82
C ARG A 28 27.90 2.46 -2.87
N LEU A 29 27.88 2.76 -1.58
CA LEU A 29 28.19 1.80 -0.55
C LEU A 29 26.95 0.91 -0.30
N ILE A 30 27.09 -0.38 -0.59
CA ILE A 30 26.06 -1.41 -0.32
C ILE A 30 26.67 -2.41 0.63
N ASN A 31 26.10 -2.54 1.81
CA ASN A 31 26.62 -3.39 2.91
C ASN A 31 28.09 -3.08 3.28
N GLY A 32 28.48 -1.78 3.17
CA GLY A 32 29.83 -1.32 3.50
C GLY A 32 30.86 -1.49 2.37
N GLU A 33 30.48 -2.06 1.25
CA GLU A 33 31.34 -2.21 0.06
C GLU A 33 30.95 -1.25 -1.05
N PRO A 34 31.91 -0.63 -1.73
CA PRO A 34 31.65 0.21 -2.90
C PRO A 34 31.18 -0.66 -4.09
N LYS A 35 29.98 -0.39 -4.60
CA LYS A 35 29.42 -1.08 -5.76
C LYS A 35 28.92 -0.09 -6.80
N TRP A 36 29.09 -0.41 -8.06
CA TRP A 36 28.49 0.34 -9.16
C TRP A 36 26.99 0.06 -9.21
N VAL A 37 26.19 1.13 -9.32
CA VAL A 37 24.73 1.08 -9.34
C VAL A 37 24.24 1.82 -10.58
N TYR A 38 23.31 1.20 -11.31
CA TYR A 38 22.67 1.76 -12.49
C TYR A 38 21.37 2.45 -12.10
N GLY A 39 21.45 3.75 -11.84
CA GLY A 39 20.28 4.59 -11.63
C GLY A 39 19.76 5.19 -12.94
N TYR A 40 18.81 6.11 -12.84
CA TYR A 40 18.36 6.90 -13.97
C TYR A 40 18.05 8.34 -13.59
N LYS A 41 18.05 9.20 -14.61
CA LYS A 41 17.58 10.57 -14.50
C LYS A 41 16.74 10.93 -15.73
N LYS A 42 15.84 11.88 -15.57
CA LYS A 42 15.08 12.45 -16.69
C LYS A 42 16.01 13.30 -17.56
N SER A 43 15.82 13.27 -18.89
CA SER A 43 16.61 14.08 -19.81
C SER A 43 16.37 15.58 -19.59
N GLU A 44 17.32 16.41 -19.96
CA GLU A 44 17.13 17.87 -19.94
C GLU A 44 16.21 18.34 -21.07
N GLU A 45 16.13 17.55 -22.16
CA GLU A 45 15.24 17.81 -23.27
C GLU A 45 13.78 17.68 -22.84
N ARG A 46 13.01 18.71 -23.17
CA ARG A 46 11.58 18.78 -22.85
C ARG A 46 10.75 19.01 -24.10
N PHE A 47 9.48 18.62 -24.01
CA PHE A 47 8.51 18.96 -25.05
C PHE A 47 8.21 20.45 -25.03
N GLU A 48 7.95 21.01 -26.21
CA GLU A 48 7.44 22.38 -26.34
C GLU A 48 5.93 22.39 -26.14
N ARG A 49 5.45 23.37 -25.39
CA ARG A 49 4.03 23.56 -25.10
C ARG A 49 3.56 24.86 -25.73
N PRO A 50 3.06 24.80 -26.98
CA PRO A 50 2.68 26.02 -27.71
C PRO A 50 1.38 26.63 -27.24
N ILE A 51 0.44 25.83 -26.67
CA ILE A 51 -0.85 26.29 -26.25
C ILE A 51 -0.74 26.97 -24.88
N LYS A 52 -0.94 28.28 -24.86
CA LYS A 52 -0.82 29.13 -23.67
C LYS A 52 -2.23 29.61 -23.25
N LEU A 53 -3.09 28.65 -22.86
CA LEU A 53 -4.45 28.91 -22.41
C LEU A 53 -4.58 28.62 -20.93
N LYS A 54 -5.37 29.50 -20.26
CA LYS A 54 -5.80 29.35 -18.89
C LYS A 54 -7.32 29.43 -18.87
N TYR A 55 -7.94 28.57 -18.14
CA TYR A 55 -9.38 28.49 -17.94
C TYR A 55 -9.72 29.01 -16.54
N LYS A 56 -10.49 30.10 -16.49
CA LYS A 56 -10.95 30.69 -15.24
C LYS A 56 -12.42 30.37 -15.05
N VAL A 57 -12.74 29.63 -14.01
CA VAL A 57 -14.11 29.23 -13.66
C VAL A 57 -14.74 30.34 -12.83
N MET A 58 -15.87 30.83 -13.29
CA MET A 58 -16.59 31.98 -12.71
C MET A 58 -18.03 31.63 -12.40
N ALA A 59 -18.51 32.02 -11.25
CA ALA A 59 -19.93 32.05 -10.95
C ALA A 59 -20.44 33.51 -11.02
N ALA A 60 -21.66 33.69 -11.52
CA ALA A 60 -22.27 35.00 -11.60
C ALA A 60 -23.77 34.94 -11.35
N HIS A 61 -24.28 36.08 -10.89
CA HIS A 61 -25.69 36.35 -10.72
C HIS A 61 -26.01 37.75 -11.25
N SER A 62 -27.02 37.85 -12.12
CA SER A 62 -27.51 39.14 -12.61
C SER A 62 -28.80 39.49 -11.90
N TYR A 63 -28.91 40.74 -11.45
CA TYR A 63 -30.09 41.23 -10.78
C TYR A 63 -30.43 42.66 -11.28
N ARG A 64 -31.67 43.06 -11.12
CA ARG A 64 -32.11 44.42 -11.44
C ARG A 64 -32.01 45.33 -10.24
N ASP A 65 -31.47 46.52 -10.45
CA ASP A 65 -31.43 47.62 -9.50
C ASP A 65 -32.03 48.84 -10.19
N GLY A 66 -33.33 49.02 -10.00
CA GLY A 66 -34.13 49.95 -10.79
C GLY A 66 -34.16 49.54 -12.28
N ASP A 67 -33.86 50.48 -13.15
CA ASP A 67 -33.82 50.26 -14.61
C ASP A 67 -32.50 49.62 -15.12
N LYS A 68 -31.53 49.43 -14.23
CA LYS A 68 -30.20 48.90 -14.61
C LYS A 68 -30.04 47.45 -14.22
N VAL A 69 -29.48 46.65 -15.13
CA VAL A 69 -29.04 45.29 -14.81
C VAL A 69 -27.64 45.34 -14.25
N LYS A 70 -27.48 44.85 -13.02
CA LYS A 70 -26.20 44.69 -12.35
C LYS A 70 -25.80 43.22 -12.32
N LYS A 71 -24.49 42.96 -12.27
CA LYS A 71 -23.90 41.59 -12.23
C LYS A 71 -22.95 41.48 -11.07
N LEU A 72 -23.19 40.50 -10.22
CA LEU A 72 -22.20 40.01 -9.25
C LEU A 72 -21.46 38.84 -9.86
N SER A 73 -20.15 38.76 -9.64
CA SER A 73 -19.36 37.61 -10.10
C SER A 73 -18.21 37.30 -9.15
N VAL A 74 -17.85 36.02 -9.05
CA VAL A 74 -16.74 35.54 -8.24
C VAL A 74 -15.95 34.46 -9.01
N SER A 75 -14.64 34.47 -8.83
CA SER A 75 -13.78 33.40 -9.35
C SER A 75 -13.81 32.21 -8.41
N LEU A 76 -14.17 31.04 -8.93
CA LEU A 76 -14.17 29.77 -8.19
C LEU A 76 -12.81 29.11 -8.21
N GLY A 77 -12.08 29.25 -9.33
CA GLY A 77 -10.76 28.69 -9.51
C GLY A 77 -10.25 28.90 -10.94
N GLN A 78 -9.11 28.31 -11.25
CA GLN A 78 -8.51 28.39 -12.58
C GLN A 78 -7.60 27.17 -12.79
N PHE A 79 -7.43 26.75 -14.03
CA PHE A 79 -6.47 25.72 -14.44
C PHE A 79 -5.88 26.07 -15.80
N ASN A 80 -4.70 25.53 -16.13
CA ASN A 80 -4.07 25.74 -17.42
C ASN A 80 -4.33 24.54 -18.33
N TYR A 81 -4.21 24.73 -19.63
CA TYR A 81 -4.42 23.67 -20.63
C TYR A 81 -3.63 22.38 -20.34
N TYR A 82 -2.36 22.50 -19.93
CA TYR A 82 -1.47 21.37 -19.67
C TYR A 82 -1.53 20.83 -18.24
N ASP A 83 -2.30 21.44 -17.35
CA ASP A 83 -2.42 20.96 -15.97
C ASP A 83 -2.99 19.53 -15.94
N LEU A 84 -3.93 19.21 -16.83
CA LEU A 84 -4.49 17.87 -16.97
C LEU A 84 -3.44 16.83 -17.38
N LEU A 85 -2.53 17.20 -18.27
CA LEU A 85 -1.41 16.34 -18.63
C LEU A 85 -0.46 16.11 -17.44
N ASP A 86 -0.30 17.10 -16.59
CA ASP A 86 0.57 17.03 -15.42
C ASP A 86 -0.09 16.37 -14.20
N GLY A 87 -1.38 16.01 -14.32
CA GLY A 87 -2.13 15.31 -13.27
C GLY A 87 -2.78 16.26 -12.26
N TYR A 88 -3.01 17.52 -12.67
CA TYR A 88 -3.66 18.55 -11.86
C TYR A 88 -5.01 18.94 -12.46
N PRO A 89 -6.09 18.14 -12.29
CA PRO A 89 -7.42 18.54 -12.70
C PRO A 89 -7.88 19.77 -11.93
N PHE A 90 -8.96 20.39 -12.40
CA PHE A 90 -9.54 21.52 -11.68
C PHE A 90 -10.02 21.10 -10.30
N GLU A 91 -9.60 21.85 -9.29
CA GLU A 91 -10.08 21.71 -7.93
C GLU A 91 -10.55 23.05 -7.40
N CYS A 92 -11.70 23.08 -6.77
CA CYS A 92 -12.23 24.25 -6.12
C CYS A 92 -12.76 23.93 -4.72
N TRP A 93 -12.09 24.48 -3.73
CA TRP A 93 -12.48 24.36 -2.33
C TRP A 93 -13.35 25.51 -1.89
N GLY A 94 -14.42 25.21 -1.13
CA GLY A 94 -15.26 26.22 -0.50
C GLY A 94 -16.07 27.07 -1.48
N ILE A 95 -16.64 26.46 -2.52
CA ILE A 95 -17.50 27.11 -3.51
C ILE A 95 -18.60 27.91 -2.83
N GLU A 96 -19.35 27.28 -1.93
CA GLU A 96 -20.44 27.94 -1.19
C GLU A 96 -19.96 29.13 -0.37
N LYS A 97 -18.83 29.04 0.29
CA LYS A 97 -18.25 30.15 1.06
C LYS A 97 -17.97 31.34 0.16
N LYS A 98 -17.33 31.12 -0.99
CA LYS A 98 -17.03 32.18 -1.98
C LYS A 98 -18.29 32.85 -2.52
N LEU A 99 -19.35 32.05 -2.74
CA LEU A 99 -20.64 32.59 -3.19
C LEU A 99 -21.33 33.45 -2.12
N LYS A 100 -21.37 32.95 -0.87
CA LYS A 100 -21.92 33.67 0.29
C LYS A 100 -21.19 34.99 0.55
N GLU A 101 -19.86 34.98 0.52
CA GLU A 101 -19.03 36.19 0.71
C GLU A 101 -19.30 37.27 -0.37
N LYS A 102 -19.68 36.84 -1.58
CA LYS A 102 -20.03 37.77 -2.69
C LYS A 102 -21.51 38.07 -2.80
N GLY A 103 -22.36 37.55 -1.91
CA GLY A 103 -23.79 37.73 -1.94
C GLY A 103 -24.47 37.16 -3.19
N ILE A 104 -23.90 36.10 -3.77
CA ILE A 104 -24.46 35.42 -4.94
C ILE A 104 -25.45 34.36 -4.44
N PRO A 105 -26.75 34.47 -4.72
CA PRO A 105 -27.74 33.47 -4.32
C PRO A 105 -27.59 32.23 -5.18
N TYR A 106 -27.74 31.05 -4.55
CA TYR A 106 -27.73 29.76 -5.21
C TYR A 106 -28.74 28.81 -4.57
N GLU A 107 -29.21 27.84 -5.33
CA GLU A 107 -30.12 26.79 -4.91
C GLU A 107 -29.55 25.43 -5.38
N GLY A 108 -29.76 24.39 -4.59
CA GLY A 108 -29.32 23.05 -4.91
C GLY A 108 -27.80 22.81 -4.78
N ASP A 109 -27.34 21.76 -5.41
CA ASP A 109 -25.93 21.33 -5.41
C ASP A 109 -25.11 22.17 -6.42
N VAL A 110 -24.44 23.17 -5.89
CA VAL A 110 -23.62 24.11 -6.68
C VAL A 110 -22.32 23.43 -7.13
N GLU A 111 -21.78 22.51 -6.33
CA GLU A 111 -20.53 21.84 -6.66
C GLU A 111 -20.72 20.98 -7.90
N SER A 112 -21.75 20.15 -7.95
CA SER A 112 -22.10 19.38 -9.14
C SER A 112 -22.29 20.25 -10.37
N LEU A 113 -22.98 21.40 -10.26
CA LEU A 113 -23.16 22.32 -11.36
C LEU A 113 -21.83 22.88 -11.90
N VAL A 114 -20.88 23.18 -11.01
CA VAL A 114 -19.56 23.69 -11.39
C VAL A 114 -18.76 22.61 -12.10
N TYR A 115 -18.67 21.42 -11.50
CA TYR A 115 -17.91 20.31 -12.07
C TYR A 115 -18.50 19.79 -13.39
N GLU A 116 -19.82 19.76 -13.56
CA GLU A 116 -20.46 19.44 -14.85
C GLU A 116 -19.94 20.35 -15.97
N LYS A 117 -19.83 21.65 -15.72
CA LYS A 117 -19.32 22.60 -16.73
C LYS A 117 -17.81 22.47 -16.96
N VAL A 118 -17.05 22.19 -15.93
CA VAL A 118 -15.61 22.03 -16.02
C VAL A 118 -15.24 20.75 -16.73
N ASN A 119 -15.87 19.62 -16.39
CA ASN A 119 -15.60 18.33 -16.95
C ASN A 119 -15.73 18.31 -18.48
N VAL A 120 -16.73 19.01 -19.04
CA VAL A 120 -16.89 19.14 -20.50
C VAL A 120 -15.63 19.73 -21.16
N ILE A 121 -14.98 20.71 -20.50
CA ILE A 121 -13.78 21.35 -21.03
C ILE A 121 -12.55 20.46 -20.77
N GLU A 122 -12.47 19.87 -19.60
CA GLU A 122 -11.37 18.96 -19.25
C GLU A 122 -11.35 17.74 -20.17
N ASP A 123 -12.51 17.13 -20.44
CA ASP A 123 -12.63 16.00 -21.37
C ASP A 123 -12.17 16.36 -22.78
N ARG A 124 -12.60 17.53 -23.30
CA ARG A 124 -12.15 18.04 -24.59
C ARG A 124 -10.62 18.21 -24.63
N ILE A 125 -10.05 18.87 -23.62
CA ILE A 125 -8.60 19.10 -23.54
C ILE A 125 -7.87 17.77 -23.43
N LEU A 126 -8.37 16.85 -22.62
CA LEU A 126 -7.75 15.53 -22.44
C LEU A 126 -7.74 14.74 -23.75
N GLU A 127 -8.82 14.77 -24.52
CA GLU A 127 -8.87 14.14 -25.85
C GLU A 127 -7.87 14.77 -26.84
N GLU A 128 -7.72 16.09 -26.83
CA GLU A 128 -6.70 16.78 -27.63
C GLU A 128 -5.27 16.37 -27.17
N LEU A 129 -5.01 16.34 -25.87
CA LEU A 129 -3.73 15.97 -25.29
C LEU A 129 -3.33 14.52 -25.58
N LYS A 130 -4.25 13.58 -25.54
CA LYS A 130 -4.02 12.15 -25.87
C LYS A 130 -3.48 11.96 -27.28
N GLN A 131 -3.74 12.88 -28.20
CA GLN A 131 -3.21 12.82 -29.57
C GLN A 131 -1.75 13.29 -29.66
N THR A 132 -1.23 13.96 -28.63
CA THR A 132 0.11 14.53 -28.62
C THR A 132 1.20 13.48 -28.39
N GLU A 133 2.38 13.72 -28.94
CA GLU A 133 3.58 12.92 -28.67
C GLU A 133 4.00 13.00 -27.18
N GLU A 134 3.80 14.17 -26.56
CA GLU A 134 4.11 14.37 -25.15
C GLU A 134 3.32 13.42 -24.25
N TYR A 135 2.02 13.27 -24.50
CA TYR A 135 1.16 12.36 -23.73
C TYR A 135 1.63 10.91 -23.88
N ARG A 136 1.83 10.45 -25.13
CA ARG A 136 2.26 9.07 -25.39
C ARG A 136 3.63 8.76 -24.75
N THR A 137 4.56 9.69 -24.88
CA THR A 137 5.89 9.53 -24.26
C THR A 137 5.80 9.50 -22.74
N LYS A 138 4.96 10.35 -22.14
CA LYS A 138 4.77 10.37 -20.69
C LYS A 138 4.21 9.05 -20.18
N GLU A 139 3.21 8.48 -20.83
CA GLU A 139 2.68 7.16 -20.49
C GLU A 139 3.74 6.07 -20.66
N GLN A 140 4.48 6.05 -21.75
CA GLN A 140 5.58 5.10 -21.95
C GLN A 140 6.66 5.19 -20.86
N LEU A 141 7.05 6.40 -20.45
CA LEU A 141 8.04 6.59 -19.39
C LEU A 141 7.49 6.11 -18.05
N LYS A 142 6.21 6.35 -17.78
CA LYS A 142 5.53 5.85 -16.58
C LYS A 142 5.48 4.32 -16.55
N ASP A 143 5.16 3.68 -17.68
CA ASP A 143 5.15 2.22 -17.79
C ASP A 143 6.55 1.63 -17.54
N ILE A 144 7.61 2.29 -18.06
CA ILE A 144 8.99 1.88 -17.79
C ILE A 144 9.33 2.02 -16.31
N GLU A 145 8.98 3.15 -15.67
CA GLU A 145 9.19 3.37 -14.24
C GLU A 145 8.45 2.34 -13.37
N LEU A 146 7.20 1.98 -13.73
CA LEU A 146 6.43 0.94 -13.04
C LEU A 146 7.07 -0.45 -13.23
N ALA A 147 7.38 -0.84 -14.46
CA ALA A 147 8.03 -2.13 -14.74
C ALA A 147 9.39 -2.25 -14.01
N TYR A 148 10.13 -1.16 -13.90
CA TYR A 148 11.37 -1.12 -13.13
C TYR A 148 11.14 -1.34 -11.63
N MET A 149 10.10 -0.73 -11.05
CA MET A 149 9.76 -0.93 -9.63
C MET A 149 9.31 -2.36 -9.35
N ASP A 150 8.50 -2.94 -10.23
CA ASP A 150 8.05 -4.32 -10.14
C ASP A 150 9.25 -5.28 -10.23
N ALA A 151 10.14 -5.07 -11.20
CA ALA A 151 11.34 -5.90 -11.36
C ALA A 151 12.28 -5.83 -10.14
N LYS A 152 12.39 -4.68 -9.47
CA LYS A 152 13.14 -4.54 -8.21
C LYS A 152 12.48 -5.31 -7.09
N TYR A 153 11.16 -5.24 -7.00
CA TYR A 153 10.40 -5.98 -6.00
C TYR A 153 10.59 -7.48 -6.16
N ASP A 154 10.38 -8.01 -7.38
CA ASP A 154 10.55 -9.42 -7.72
C ASP A 154 11.98 -9.90 -7.45
N PHE A 155 12.98 -9.09 -7.81
CA PHE A 155 14.38 -9.39 -7.54
C PHE A 155 14.66 -9.50 -6.04
N LYS A 156 14.14 -8.58 -5.25
CA LYS A 156 14.28 -8.61 -3.79
C LYS A 156 13.57 -9.82 -3.17
N GLU A 157 12.40 -10.17 -3.68
CA GLU A 157 11.66 -11.35 -3.23
C GLU A 157 12.44 -12.63 -3.57
N GLN A 158 12.98 -12.71 -4.78
CA GLN A 158 13.73 -13.87 -5.25
C GLN A 158 15.08 -14.07 -4.55
N TYR A 159 15.84 -12.98 -4.32
CA TYR A 159 17.21 -13.06 -3.81
C TYR A 159 17.38 -12.57 -2.38
N GLY A 160 16.35 -11.95 -1.79
CA GLY A 160 16.37 -11.45 -0.42
C GLY A 160 17.18 -10.18 -0.19
N GLU A 161 17.67 -9.54 -1.27
CA GLU A 161 18.48 -8.33 -1.21
C GLU A 161 18.04 -7.29 -2.25
N ASP A 162 18.14 -6.00 -1.90
CA ASP A 162 17.81 -4.89 -2.79
C ASP A 162 19.07 -4.44 -3.55
N CYS A 163 19.52 -5.27 -4.49
CA CYS A 163 20.69 -5.00 -5.32
C CYS A 163 20.43 -5.16 -6.83
N TYR A 164 19.16 -5.07 -7.25
CA TYR A 164 18.77 -5.07 -8.66
C TYR A 164 19.60 -4.08 -9.49
N ASP A 165 19.76 -2.86 -9.00
CA ASP A 165 20.46 -1.78 -9.67
C ASP A 165 21.98 -2.02 -9.83
N CYS A 166 22.55 -3.03 -9.17
CA CYS A 166 23.93 -3.44 -9.39
C CYS A 166 24.12 -4.19 -10.72
N PHE A 167 23.02 -4.73 -11.26
CA PHE A 167 23.08 -5.61 -12.42
C PHE A 167 22.26 -5.12 -13.60
N TYR A 168 21.09 -4.50 -13.32
CA TYR A 168 20.13 -4.07 -14.33
C TYR A 168 19.94 -2.55 -14.30
N ASP A 169 19.61 -1.99 -15.44
CA ASP A 169 19.19 -0.59 -15.55
C ASP A 169 17.66 -0.44 -15.51
N VAL A 170 17.18 0.81 -15.59
CA VAL A 170 15.75 1.16 -15.59
C VAL A 170 14.94 0.50 -16.73
N PHE A 171 15.58 0.11 -17.80
CA PHE A 171 14.96 -0.55 -18.96
C PHE A 171 14.96 -2.08 -18.83
N GLY A 172 15.35 -2.64 -17.67
CA GLY A 172 15.50 -4.07 -17.48
C GLY A 172 16.69 -4.71 -18.20
N LYS A 173 17.61 -3.89 -18.75
CA LYS A 173 18.78 -4.40 -19.46
C LYS A 173 19.85 -4.82 -18.46
N LEU A 174 20.29 -6.09 -18.56
CA LEU A 174 21.43 -6.60 -17.79
C LEU A 174 22.73 -5.91 -18.22
N ARG A 175 23.36 -5.20 -17.29
CA ARG A 175 24.58 -4.42 -17.50
C ARG A 175 25.83 -5.15 -17.06
N GLU A 176 25.72 -5.98 -16.02
CA GLU A 176 26.86 -6.69 -15.41
C GLU A 176 26.60 -8.21 -15.39
N PRO A 177 26.61 -8.91 -16.56
CA PRO A 177 26.21 -10.30 -16.65
C PRO A 177 27.12 -11.24 -15.84
N VAL A 178 28.43 -11.00 -15.83
CA VAL A 178 29.40 -11.83 -15.12
C VAL A 178 29.21 -11.71 -13.61
N LEU A 179 29.07 -10.49 -13.12
CA LEU A 179 28.82 -10.24 -11.68
C LEU A 179 27.47 -10.80 -11.24
N PHE A 180 26.47 -10.75 -12.11
CA PHE A 180 25.15 -11.33 -11.80
C PHE A 180 25.20 -12.85 -11.69
N GLU A 181 25.94 -13.55 -12.54
CA GLU A 181 26.09 -15.01 -12.43
C GLU A 181 26.81 -15.41 -11.13
N ILE A 182 27.86 -14.69 -10.73
CA ILE A 182 28.54 -14.90 -9.45
C ILE A 182 27.56 -14.69 -8.30
N TYR A 183 26.83 -13.57 -8.34
CA TYR A 183 25.83 -13.24 -7.33
C TYR A 183 24.74 -14.30 -7.18
N LYS A 184 24.21 -14.84 -8.31
CA LYS A 184 23.20 -15.93 -8.28
C LYS A 184 23.72 -17.17 -7.57
N GLN A 185 24.96 -17.56 -7.86
CA GLN A 185 25.57 -18.71 -7.21
C GLN A 185 25.72 -18.53 -5.70
N GLU A 186 26.15 -17.33 -5.27
CA GLU A 186 26.28 -17.00 -3.85
C GLU A 186 24.92 -16.88 -3.16
N ALA A 187 23.94 -16.24 -3.80
CA ALA A 187 22.58 -16.15 -3.29
C ALA A 187 21.95 -17.55 -3.10
N GLY A 188 22.15 -18.44 -4.07
CA GLY A 188 21.71 -19.84 -3.96
C GLY A 188 22.33 -20.57 -2.77
N LYS A 189 23.64 -20.39 -2.54
CA LYS A 189 24.32 -20.96 -1.36
C LYS A 189 23.75 -20.40 -0.05
N ARG A 190 23.55 -19.08 0.03
CA ARG A 190 22.95 -18.42 1.22
C ARG A 190 21.52 -18.89 1.50
N GLN A 191 20.71 -19.07 0.46
CA GLN A 191 19.35 -19.59 0.61
C GLN A 191 19.35 -21.04 1.10
N ALA A 192 20.18 -21.91 0.53
CA ALA A 192 20.31 -23.29 0.95
C ALA A 192 20.77 -23.40 2.41
N GLU A 193 21.70 -22.54 2.82
CA GLU A 193 22.17 -22.52 4.21
C GLU A 193 21.10 -22.04 5.18
N ARG A 194 20.34 -20.96 4.84
CA ARG A 194 19.20 -20.49 5.64
C ARG A 194 18.11 -21.56 5.77
N GLU A 195 17.82 -22.27 4.69
CA GLU A 195 16.85 -23.36 4.71
C GLU A 195 17.30 -24.52 5.59
N ARG A 196 18.59 -24.86 5.54
CA ARG A 196 19.18 -25.86 6.42
C ARG A 196 19.08 -25.45 7.88
N GLN A 197 19.46 -24.21 8.23
CA GLN A 197 19.36 -23.69 9.59
C GLN A 197 17.92 -23.68 10.08
N ARG A 198 16.96 -23.30 9.22
CA ARG A 198 15.54 -23.35 9.57
C ARG A 198 15.07 -24.76 9.87
N LYS A 199 15.44 -25.74 9.03
CA LYS A 199 15.10 -27.15 9.26
C LYS A 199 15.73 -27.69 10.55
N GLU A 200 16.99 -27.36 10.82
CA GLU A 200 17.69 -27.74 12.06
C GLU A 200 16.98 -27.11 13.29
N GLN A 201 16.55 -25.84 13.20
CA GLN A 201 15.83 -25.17 14.27
C GLN A 201 14.43 -25.80 14.49
N GLU A 202 13.67 -26.04 13.42
CA GLU A 202 12.37 -26.72 13.49
C GLU A 202 12.49 -28.13 14.10
N GLU A 203 13.54 -28.88 13.75
CA GLU A 203 13.80 -30.18 14.32
C GLU A 203 14.20 -30.09 15.80
N TYR A 204 15.05 -29.13 16.17
CA TYR A 204 15.40 -28.89 17.57
C TYR A 204 14.16 -28.51 18.40
N GLU A 205 13.31 -27.62 17.91
CA GLU A 205 12.06 -27.26 18.59
C GLU A 205 11.10 -28.46 18.72
N ARG A 206 11.02 -29.29 17.67
CA ARG A 206 10.23 -30.53 17.73
C ARG A 206 10.75 -31.49 18.79
N ARG A 207 12.05 -31.74 18.82
CA ARG A 207 12.68 -32.60 19.84
C ARG A 207 12.51 -32.05 21.25
N SER A 208 12.71 -30.75 21.41
CA SER A 208 12.49 -30.07 22.70
C SER A 208 11.04 -30.20 23.19
N ARG A 209 10.04 -30.05 22.29
CA ARG A 209 8.63 -30.28 22.62
C ARG A 209 8.34 -31.75 22.98
N GLU A 210 8.91 -32.70 22.22
CA GLU A 210 8.76 -34.12 22.51
C GLU A 210 9.39 -34.48 23.86
N GLU A 211 10.57 -33.97 24.18
CA GLU A 211 11.20 -34.17 25.49
C GLU A 211 10.41 -33.52 26.63
N ALA A 212 9.94 -32.30 26.44
CA ALA A 212 9.06 -31.64 27.41
C ALA A 212 7.78 -32.44 27.63
N TYR A 213 7.17 -32.94 26.55
CA TYR A 213 6.01 -33.81 26.63
C TYR A 213 6.32 -35.13 27.38
N LYS A 214 7.45 -35.79 27.07
CA LYS A 214 7.91 -37.00 27.78
C LYS A 214 8.18 -36.72 29.27
N ARG A 215 8.76 -35.56 29.63
CA ARG A 215 8.96 -35.18 31.03
C ARG A 215 7.65 -34.93 31.78
N PHE A 216 6.68 -34.29 31.11
CA PHE A 216 5.38 -33.99 31.72
C PHE A 216 4.40 -35.18 31.73
N PHE A 217 4.45 -36.04 30.71
CA PHE A 217 3.46 -37.11 30.51
C PHE A 217 4.12 -38.52 30.43
N GLY A 218 5.42 -38.62 30.28
CA GLY A 218 6.15 -39.88 30.13
C GLY A 218 6.74 -40.45 31.42
N GLY A 219 6.49 -39.87 32.56
CA GLY A 219 6.84 -40.38 33.86
C GLY A 219 5.92 -41.53 34.28
N GLY A 220 6.16 -42.76 33.75
CA GLY A 220 5.70 -43.98 34.38
C GLY A 220 4.36 -44.51 33.97
N TYR A 221 4.28 -45.25 32.85
CA TYR A 221 3.46 -46.46 32.83
C TYR A 221 4.39 -47.66 33.05
N SER A 222 4.84 -47.86 34.27
CA SER A 222 5.05 -49.21 34.77
C SER A 222 3.69 -49.64 35.30
N GLU A 223 3.15 -50.72 34.73
CA GLU A 223 2.07 -51.46 35.34
C GLU A 223 2.47 -51.80 36.77
N GLN A 224 1.93 -51.07 37.73
CA GLN A 224 1.56 -51.57 39.05
C GLN A 224 1.25 -50.38 39.96
N GLN A 225 0.06 -50.44 40.51
CA GLN A 225 -0.52 -49.58 41.55
C GLN A 225 -1.28 -48.34 41.06
N SER A 226 -2.59 -48.50 41.13
CA SER A 226 -3.56 -47.41 41.31
C SER A 226 -3.22 -46.61 42.57
N VAL A 227 -2.27 -45.69 42.43
CA VAL A 227 -2.10 -44.63 43.41
C VAL A 227 -3.02 -43.52 42.97
N GLY A 228 -4.12 -43.38 43.72
CA GLY A 228 -4.95 -42.16 43.63
C GLY A 228 -4.00 -40.98 43.70
N VAL A 229 -4.06 -40.11 42.69
CA VAL A 229 -3.44 -38.80 42.72
C VAL A 229 -4.08 -38.09 43.90
N SER A 230 -3.42 -38.13 45.04
CA SER A 230 -3.87 -37.37 46.22
C SER A 230 -3.65 -35.89 45.82
N ASN A 231 -4.73 -35.12 45.83
CA ASN A 231 -4.80 -33.68 45.68
C ASN A 231 -4.03 -32.92 46.81
N SER A 232 -3.00 -33.51 47.40
CA SER A 232 -2.31 -33.03 48.58
C SER A 232 -1.29 -31.93 48.35
N ASN A 233 -1.10 -31.46 47.11
CA ASN A 233 -0.07 -30.45 46.78
C ASN A 233 -0.63 -29.03 46.55
N PHE A 234 -1.96 -28.85 46.59
CA PHE A 234 -2.59 -27.54 46.42
C PHE A 234 -3.49 -27.20 47.60
N THR A 235 -3.39 -25.98 48.09
CA THR A 235 -4.37 -25.44 49.06
C THR A 235 -5.74 -25.23 48.40
N LEU A 236 -6.78 -25.06 49.17
CA LEU A 236 -8.14 -24.80 48.64
C LEU A 236 -8.17 -23.54 47.76
N GLU A 237 -7.44 -22.49 48.11
CA GLU A 237 -7.33 -21.25 47.36
C GLU A 237 -6.58 -21.49 46.03
N GLU A 238 -5.53 -22.30 46.05
CA GLU A 238 -4.76 -22.65 44.82
C GLU A 238 -5.61 -23.53 43.88
N LEU A 239 -6.47 -24.42 44.40
CA LEU A 239 -7.39 -25.21 43.59
C LEU A 239 -8.46 -24.35 42.91
N GLU A 240 -8.91 -23.27 43.52
CA GLU A 240 -9.81 -22.30 42.88
C GLU A 240 -9.11 -21.57 41.75
N LEU A 241 -7.88 -21.10 41.96
CA LEU A 241 -7.05 -20.47 40.90
C LEU A 241 -6.80 -21.45 39.73
N VAL A 242 -6.49 -22.71 39.98
CA VAL A 242 -6.32 -23.73 38.94
C VAL A 242 -7.59 -23.89 38.10
N ARG A 243 -8.78 -23.92 38.73
CA ARG A 243 -10.05 -23.99 38.02
C ARG A 243 -10.33 -22.76 37.18
N GLU A 244 -9.99 -21.58 37.66
CA GLU A 244 -10.10 -20.34 36.91
C GLU A 244 -9.16 -20.34 35.66
N ILE A 245 -7.91 -20.78 35.82
CA ILE A 245 -6.94 -20.91 34.71
C ILE A 245 -7.45 -21.89 33.66
N ILE A 246 -7.94 -23.07 34.07
CA ILE A 246 -8.54 -24.07 33.18
C ILE A 246 -9.74 -23.46 32.41
N SER A 247 -10.63 -22.76 33.13
CA SER A 247 -11.82 -22.13 32.55
C SER A 247 -11.44 -21.00 31.55
N ALA A 248 -10.49 -20.15 31.90
CA ALA A 248 -10.00 -19.07 31.04
C ALA A 248 -9.31 -19.61 29.78
N GLY A 249 -8.44 -20.60 29.94
CA GLY A 249 -7.76 -21.28 28.84
C GLY A 249 -8.74 -21.96 27.89
N TYR A 250 -9.73 -22.67 28.45
CA TYR A 250 -10.79 -23.29 27.67
C TYR A 250 -11.59 -22.25 26.85
N LYS A 251 -12.06 -21.16 27.48
CA LYS A 251 -12.82 -20.10 26.77
C LYS A 251 -12.05 -19.54 25.58
N LYS A 252 -10.75 -19.27 25.75
CA LYS A 252 -9.88 -18.76 24.68
C LYS A 252 -9.75 -19.73 23.51
N GLN A 253 -9.55 -21.02 23.80
CA GLN A 253 -9.43 -22.04 22.77
C GLN A 253 -10.78 -22.40 22.13
N ALA A 254 -11.86 -22.42 22.90
CA ALA A 254 -13.22 -22.64 22.40
C ALA A 254 -13.62 -21.55 21.37
N THR A 255 -13.26 -20.30 21.61
CA THR A 255 -13.49 -19.20 20.66
C THR A 255 -12.79 -19.43 19.30
N LYS A 256 -11.61 -20.09 19.32
CA LYS A 256 -10.84 -20.40 18.12
C LYS A 256 -11.39 -21.61 17.34
N TYR A 257 -11.85 -22.63 18.04
CA TYR A 257 -12.26 -23.91 17.42
C TYR A 257 -13.76 -24.10 17.35
N HIS A 258 -14.58 -23.08 17.69
CA HIS A 258 -16.03 -23.17 17.64
C HIS A 258 -16.54 -23.31 16.21
N PRO A 259 -17.40 -24.29 15.90
CA PRO A 259 -17.89 -24.51 14.54
C PRO A 259 -18.66 -23.32 13.96
N ASP A 260 -19.44 -22.58 14.78
CA ASP A 260 -20.17 -21.37 14.34
C ASP A 260 -19.24 -20.22 13.89
N ARG A 261 -17.95 -20.33 14.21
CA ARG A 261 -16.92 -19.35 13.78
C ARG A 261 -15.95 -19.90 12.73
N GLY A 262 -16.33 -21.02 12.11
CA GLY A 262 -15.51 -21.69 11.10
C GLY A 262 -14.36 -22.54 11.66
N GLY A 263 -14.42 -22.89 12.95
CA GLY A 263 -13.45 -23.78 13.59
C GLY A 263 -13.74 -25.28 13.33
N ASP A 264 -12.74 -26.12 13.64
CA ASP A 264 -12.80 -27.56 13.43
C ASP A 264 -13.60 -28.26 14.56
N GLU A 265 -14.71 -28.91 14.19
CA GLU A 265 -15.59 -29.64 15.11
C GLU A 265 -14.87 -30.78 15.89
N LYS A 266 -13.91 -31.45 15.22
CA LYS A 266 -13.10 -32.51 15.84
C LYS A 266 -12.19 -31.95 16.93
N MET A 267 -11.57 -30.80 16.66
CA MET A 267 -10.75 -30.10 17.66
C MET A 267 -11.58 -29.59 18.82
N MET A 268 -12.81 -29.13 18.58
CA MET A 268 -13.70 -28.69 19.63
C MET A 268 -14.15 -29.84 20.53
N LYS A 269 -14.43 -31.01 19.96
CA LYS A 269 -14.75 -32.24 20.75
C LYS A 269 -13.57 -32.68 21.63
N GLN A 270 -12.36 -32.63 21.09
CA GLN A 270 -11.16 -32.96 21.87
C GLN A 270 -10.92 -31.94 23.00
N LEU A 271 -11.10 -30.65 22.73
CA LEU A 271 -11.00 -29.61 23.75
C LEU A 271 -11.96 -29.77 24.90
N ASN A 272 -13.22 -30.13 24.61
CA ASN A 272 -14.23 -30.45 25.64
C ASN A 272 -13.80 -31.65 26.51
N GLY A 273 -13.31 -32.71 25.86
CA GLY A 273 -12.84 -33.90 26.59
C GLY A 273 -11.62 -33.62 27.50
N ILE A 274 -10.72 -32.75 27.07
CA ILE A 274 -9.56 -32.32 27.87
C ILE A 274 -10.04 -31.51 29.09
N LYS A 275 -10.94 -30.53 28.88
CA LYS A 275 -11.51 -29.75 29.99
C LYS A 275 -12.14 -30.63 31.05
N ASP A 276 -12.97 -31.59 30.64
CA ASP A 276 -13.66 -32.48 31.57
C ASP A 276 -12.70 -33.36 32.38
N LYS A 277 -11.65 -33.87 31.74
CA LYS A 277 -10.56 -34.61 32.39
C LYS A 277 -9.80 -33.75 33.40
N LEU A 278 -9.45 -32.52 33.03
CA LEU A 278 -8.72 -31.60 33.92
C LEU A 278 -9.61 -31.23 35.14
N LEU A 279 -10.87 -30.90 34.94
CA LEU A 279 -11.78 -30.58 36.04
C LEU A 279 -12.06 -31.80 36.94
N ALA A 280 -11.97 -33.04 36.43
CA ALA A 280 -12.11 -34.26 37.22
C ALA A 280 -10.91 -34.53 38.13
N VAL A 281 -9.70 -34.15 37.68
CA VAL A 281 -8.47 -34.31 38.45
C VAL A 281 -8.36 -33.30 39.58
N TYR A 282 -8.88 -32.09 39.41
CA TYR A 282 -8.82 -30.98 40.36
C TYR A 282 -10.19 -30.67 41.03
N LYS A 283 -10.99 -31.71 41.25
CA LYS A 283 -12.26 -31.61 41.99
C LYS A 283 -12.09 -31.38 43.46
#